data_5a258b7a82476309e5f6596a5aad044c
#
_entry.id   5a258b7a82476309e5f6596a5aad044c
#
_cell.length_a   1.000
_cell.length_b   1.000
_cell.length_c   1.000
_cell.angle_alpha   90.00
_cell.angle_beta   90.00
_cell.angle_gamma   90.00
#
_symmetry.space_group_name_H-M   'P 1'
#
loop_
_entity.id
_entity.type
_entity.pdbx_description
1 polymer ?
#
loop_
_entity_poly.entity_id
_entity_poly.type
_entity_poly.pdbx_seq_one_letter_code
_entity_poly.pdbx_strand_id
1 'polypeptide(L)'
;MRRINKQHSTNSMETSDLLKRVRQIEIKTRGLSNNIFAGQYHSAFKGKGMSFSEVREYQYGDDVRDIDWNVTARYNKPFVKVFEEERELTVMLLIDVSNSLDFGTVKQLKKDMVTEIAATLAFSAIQNNDKIGVIFFSDRIEKFIPPKKGRKHILYIIRELLDFKPESKRTDIKTAVEYLTNVIKKRCTTFMISDFIDENDF
;
A
#
# COMPACT_ATOMS: atom_id res chain seq x y z
N MET A 1 1.98 6.85 -49.52
CA MET A 1 2.97 6.88 -48.42
C MET A 1 2.64 7.99 -47.43
N ARG A 2 1.48 7.94 -46.72
CA ARG A 2 1.08 8.94 -45.67
C ARG A 2 -0.01 8.35 -44.77
N ARG A 3 0.28 7.27 -44.00
CA ARG A 3 -0.66 6.70 -42.99
C ARG A 3 -0.01 6.23 -41.70
N ILE A 4 1.28 6.49 -41.46
CA ILE A 4 2.00 5.97 -40.30
C ILE A 4 2.12 6.99 -39.13
N ASN A 5 1.83 8.29 -39.37
CA ASN A 5 2.10 9.33 -38.33
C ASN A 5 0.92 9.69 -37.41
N LYS A 6 -0.26 9.07 -37.56
CA LYS A 6 -1.41 9.42 -36.71
C LYS A 6 -1.52 8.58 -35.43
N GLN A 7 -0.92 7.39 -35.39
CA GLN A 7 -0.97 6.53 -34.21
C GLN A 7 0.05 6.91 -33.10
N HIS A 8 1.17 7.56 -33.46
CA HIS A 8 2.15 7.99 -32.49
C HIS A 8 1.76 9.27 -31.73
N SER A 9 0.94 10.14 -32.31
CA SER A 9 0.53 11.39 -31.66
C SER A 9 -0.60 11.19 -30.63
N THR A 10 -1.50 10.25 -30.87
CA THR A 10 -2.56 9.90 -29.91
C THR A 10 -2.00 9.20 -28.66
N ASN A 11 -1.04 8.29 -28.83
CA ASN A 11 -0.41 7.60 -27.69
C ASN A 11 0.42 8.54 -26.80
N SER A 12 1.03 9.58 -27.34
CA SER A 12 1.80 10.55 -26.54
C SER A 12 0.93 11.53 -25.78
N MET A 13 -0.23 11.91 -26.31
CA MET A 13 -1.21 12.74 -25.59
C MET A 13 -1.85 11.97 -24.42
N GLU A 14 -2.27 10.73 -24.63
CA GLU A 14 -2.84 9.88 -23.57
C GLU A 14 -1.85 9.66 -22.42
N THR A 15 -0.58 9.40 -22.69
CA THR A 15 0.45 9.22 -21.65
C THR A 15 0.74 10.50 -20.87
N SER A 16 0.72 11.67 -21.50
CA SER A 16 0.94 12.94 -20.84
C SER A 16 -0.21 13.31 -19.89
N ASP A 17 -1.45 13.05 -20.31
CA ASP A 17 -2.64 13.29 -19.48
C ASP A 17 -2.73 12.33 -18.30
N LEU A 18 -2.34 11.08 -18.51
CA LEU A 18 -2.25 10.09 -17.44
C LEU A 18 -1.21 10.50 -16.39
N LEU A 19 -0.04 11.00 -16.81
CA LEU A 19 0.98 11.50 -15.90
C LEU A 19 0.53 12.76 -15.13
N LYS A 20 -0.23 13.65 -15.76
CA LYS A 20 -0.82 14.81 -15.07
C LYS A 20 -1.82 14.36 -13.99
N ARG A 21 -2.70 13.40 -14.30
CA ARG A 21 -3.65 12.82 -13.36
C ARG A 21 -2.95 12.16 -12.17
N VAL A 22 -1.94 11.32 -12.42
CA VAL A 22 -1.13 10.70 -11.37
C VAL A 22 -0.53 11.76 -10.43
N ARG A 23 -0.01 12.86 -11.01
CA ARG A 23 0.58 13.96 -10.23
C ARG A 23 -0.46 14.73 -9.43
N GLN A 24 -1.65 14.97 -9.97
CA GLN A 24 -2.75 15.61 -9.25
C GLN A 24 -3.21 14.77 -8.06
N ILE A 25 -3.37 13.46 -8.26
CA ILE A 25 -3.71 12.51 -7.19
C ILE A 25 -2.61 12.51 -6.13
N GLU A 26 -1.34 12.46 -6.52
CA GLU A 26 -0.22 12.54 -5.57
C GLU A 26 -0.27 13.80 -4.70
N ILE A 27 -0.49 14.96 -5.31
CA ILE A 27 -0.55 16.24 -4.57
C ILE A 27 -1.74 16.25 -3.60
N LYS A 28 -2.92 15.82 -4.06
CA LYS A 28 -4.16 15.80 -3.26
C LYS A 28 -4.04 14.83 -2.08
N THR A 29 -3.52 13.63 -2.30
CA THR A 29 -3.48 12.57 -1.30
C THR A 29 -2.35 12.74 -0.28
N ARG A 30 -1.25 13.42 -0.62
CA ARG A 30 -0.16 13.71 0.32
C ARG A 30 -0.63 14.50 1.55
N GLY A 31 -1.54 15.46 1.39
CA GLY A 31 -2.10 16.23 2.50
C GLY A 31 -3.03 15.40 3.38
N LEU A 32 -3.80 14.51 2.77
CA LEU A 32 -4.77 13.65 3.47
C LEU A 32 -4.07 12.53 4.27
N SER A 33 -3.00 11.94 3.74
CA SER A 33 -2.29 10.85 4.40
C SER A 33 -1.65 11.25 5.72
N ASN A 34 -1.24 12.52 5.87
CA ASN A 34 -0.68 13.04 7.12
C ASN A 34 -1.69 13.06 8.27
N ASN A 35 -2.97 13.20 7.98
CA ASN A 35 -4.00 13.41 8.99
C ASN A 35 -4.74 12.12 9.40
N ILE A 36 -4.85 11.15 8.51
CA ILE A 36 -5.74 9.99 8.71
C ILE A 36 -5.07 8.87 9.50
N PHE A 37 -3.76 8.67 9.39
CA PHE A 37 -3.10 7.48 9.91
C PHE A 37 -1.99 7.72 10.95
N ALA A 38 -1.72 8.98 11.32
CA ALA A 38 -0.62 9.31 12.24
C ALA A 38 -0.77 8.75 13.67
N GLY A 39 -1.98 8.37 14.10
CA GLY A 39 -2.23 8.01 15.50
C GLY A 39 -2.65 6.56 15.77
N GLN A 40 -3.34 5.89 14.87
CA GLN A 40 -4.03 4.64 15.20
C GLN A 40 -3.43 3.37 14.57
N TYR A 41 -2.62 3.51 13.53
CA TYR A 41 -2.07 2.37 12.80
C TYR A 41 -0.94 1.64 13.57
N HIS A 42 -0.21 2.37 14.42
CA HIS A 42 0.91 1.82 15.18
C HIS A 42 0.53 0.87 16.32
N SER A 43 -0.70 0.93 16.83
CA SER A 43 -1.05 0.20 18.03
C SER A 43 -1.52 -1.25 17.83
N ALA A 44 -1.96 -1.60 16.62
CA ALA A 44 -2.62 -2.88 16.38
C ALA A 44 -1.67 -4.08 16.14
N PHE A 45 -0.42 -3.84 15.79
CA PHE A 45 0.48 -4.90 15.34
C PHE A 45 1.85 -4.90 16.01
N LYS A 46 1.94 -5.47 17.22
CA LYS A 46 3.21 -5.76 17.91
C LYS A 46 3.86 -7.06 17.40
N GLY A 47 4.92 -7.00 16.58
CA GLY A 47 5.70 -8.13 16.03
C GLY A 47 7.19 -8.03 16.35
N LYS A 48 7.91 -9.15 16.40
CA LYS A 48 9.31 -9.26 16.83
C LYS A 48 10.29 -8.84 15.72
N GLY A 49 10.72 -7.61 15.72
CA GLY A 49 11.91 -7.12 15.03
C GLY A 49 12.46 -5.99 15.86
N MET A 50 13.58 -6.19 16.55
CA MET A 50 14.19 -5.18 17.40
C MET A 50 15.35 -4.55 16.63
N SER A 51 15.27 -3.23 16.34
CA SER A 51 16.43 -2.46 15.90
C SER A 51 17.02 -1.71 17.09
N PHE A 52 18.34 -1.62 17.12
CA PHE A 52 19.02 -0.83 18.12
C PHE A 52 18.60 0.64 17.96
N SER A 53 18.08 1.26 19.01
CA SER A 53 17.66 2.66 19.03
C SER A 53 18.72 3.53 19.69
N GLU A 54 19.00 3.28 20.96
CA GLU A 54 19.94 4.09 21.74
C GLU A 54 20.56 3.30 22.89
N VAL A 55 21.53 3.91 23.55
CA VAL A 55 22.08 3.42 24.83
C VAL A 55 21.73 4.44 25.90
N ARG A 56 21.07 4.00 26.97
CA ARG A 56 20.76 4.83 28.15
C ARG A 56 21.32 4.24 29.43
N GLU A 57 21.40 5.04 30.48
CA GLU A 57 21.77 4.52 31.81
C GLU A 57 20.75 3.46 32.28
N TYR A 58 21.26 2.41 32.91
CA TYR A 58 20.45 1.33 33.51
C TYR A 58 19.50 1.89 34.57
N GLN A 59 18.27 1.48 34.49
CA GLN A 59 17.25 1.75 35.52
C GLN A 59 16.83 0.44 36.21
N TYR A 60 16.45 0.53 37.45
CA TYR A 60 15.98 -0.65 38.19
C TYR A 60 14.77 -1.28 37.51
N GLY A 61 14.90 -2.54 37.10
CA GLY A 61 13.90 -3.29 36.35
C GLY A 61 14.26 -3.57 34.88
N ASP A 62 15.37 -2.99 34.39
CA ASP A 62 15.89 -3.33 33.06
C ASP A 62 16.50 -4.74 33.04
N ASP A 63 16.41 -5.43 31.89
CA ASP A 63 17.01 -6.75 31.74
C ASP A 63 18.55 -6.63 31.71
N VAL A 64 19.22 -7.36 32.57
CA VAL A 64 20.67 -7.40 32.68
C VAL A 64 21.35 -7.90 31.38
N ARG A 65 20.60 -8.64 30.54
CA ARG A 65 21.07 -9.17 29.25
C ARG A 65 21.27 -8.06 28.21
N ASP A 66 20.57 -6.94 28.39
CA ASP A 66 20.66 -5.80 27.47
C ASP A 66 21.76 -4.81 27.86
N ILE A 67 22.57 -5.09 28.90
CA ILE A 67 23.70 -4.24 29.29
C ILE A 67 24.75 -4.20 28.16
N ASP A 68 25.10 -2.99 27.77
CA ASP A 68 26.25 -2.74 26.88
C ASP A 68 27.53 -2.62 27.69
N TRP A 69 28.26 -3.73 27.80
CA TRP A 69 29.49 -3.80 28.56
C TRP A 69 30.61 -2.88 28.01
N ASN A 70 30.61 -2.58 26.73
CA ASN A 70 31.60 -1.68 26.12
C ASN A 70 31.39 -0.22 26.55
N VAL A 71 30.14 0.22 26.57
CA VAL A 71 29.77 1.57 27.02
C VAL A 71 29.92 1.66 28.54
N THR A 72 29.45 0.67 29.28
CA THR A 72 29.57 0.56 30.74
C THR A 72 31.02 0.67 31.18
N ALA A 73 31.95 -0.01 30.51
CA ALA A 73 33.37 0.06 30.83
C ALA A 73 34.02 1.45 30.62
N ARG A 74 33.46 2.25 29.68
CA ARG A 74 33.99 3.61 29.42
C ARG A 74 33.48 4.65 30.43
N TYR A 75 32.27 4.50 30.90
CA TYR A 75 31.60 5.50 31.75
C TYR A 75 31.53 5.11 33.25
N ASN A 76 32.01 3.93 33.59
CA ASN A 76 31.93 3.37 34.97
C ASN A 76 30.51 3.36 35.61
N LYS A 77 29.50 3.31 34.74
CA LYS A 77 28.10 3.19 35.11
C LYS A 77 27.44 2.19 34.17
N PRO A 78 26.48 1.39 34.63
CA PRO A 78 25.81 0.44 33.74
C PRO A 78 24.93 1.16 32.73
N PHE A 79 25.09 0.79 31.47
CA PHE A 79 24.28 1.23 30.34
C PHE A 79 23.59 0.06 29.69
N VAL A 80 22.32 0.25 29.26
CA VAL A 80 21.52 -0.74 28.57
C VAL A 80 21.27 -0.31 27.12
N LYS A 81 21.24 -1.29 26.24
CA LYS A 81 20.81 -1.12 24.84
C LYS A 81 19.30 -1.05 24.82
N VAL A 82 18.75 0.05 24.34
CA VAL A 82 17.33 0.18 24.07
C VAL A 82 17.09 -0.25 22.63
N PHE A 83 16.20 -1.21 22.47
CA PHE A 83 15.79 -1.68 21.16
C PHE A 83 14.40 -1.17 20.87
N GLU A 84 14.24 -0.44 19.78
CA GLU A 84 12.94 -0.12 19.23
C GLU A 84 12.52 -1.17 18.21
N GLU A 85 11.25 -1.50 18.25
CA GLU A 85 10.69 -2.46 17.33
C GLU A 85 10.40 -1.78 15.99
N GLU A 86 11.35 -1.81 15.05
CA GLU A 86 11.11 -1.42 13.66
C GLU A 86 10.23 -2.46 12.99
N ARG A 87 9.00 -2.09 12.71
CA ARG A 87 8.05 -2.95 12.01
C ARG A 87 7.85 -2.49 10.59
N GLU A 88 8.39 -3.25 9.67
CA GLU A 88 7.90 -3.21 8.32
C GLU A 88 6.57 -3.96 8.24
N LEU A 89 5.48 -3.25 8.14
CA LEU A 89 4.20 -3.86 7.80
C LEU A 89 4.13 -4.09 6.29
N THR A 90 3.39 -5.12 5.92
CA THR A 90 2.99 -5.32 4.53
C THR A 90 1.53 -4.95 4.41
N VAL A 91 1.24 -3.96 3.58
CA VAL A 91 -0.11 -3.51 3.25
C VAL A 91 -0.49 -4.10 1.91
N MET A 92 -1.64 -4.75 1.86
CA MET A 92 -2.21 -5.28 0.62
C MET A 92 -3.54 -4.59 0.33
N LEU A 93 -3.69 -4.05 -0.87
CA LEU A 93 -4.95 -3.51 -1.35
C LEU A 93 -5.61 -4.55 -2.26
N LEU A 94 -6.81 -4.99 -1.92
CA LEU A 94 -7.68 -5.77 -2.78
C LEU A 94 -8.65 -4.81 -3.43
N ILE A 95 -8.54 -4.59 -4.72
CA ILE A 95 -9.33 -3.60 -5.45
C ILE A 95 -10.21 -4.32 -6.45
N ASP A 96 -11.51 -4.20 -6.22
CA ASP A 96 -12.52 -4.64 -7.15
C ASP A 96 -12.50 -3.74 -8.39
N VAL A 97 -12.20 -4.33 -9.51
CA VAL A 97 -12.15 -3.66 -10.82
C VAL A 97 -13.31 -4.08 -11.72
N SER A 98 -14.26 -4.89 -11.21
CA SER A 98 -15.41 -5.33 -11.97
C SER A 98 -16.22 -4.16 -12.54
N ASN A 99 -16.80 -4.37 -13.71
CA ASN A 99 -17.61 -3.37 -14.40
C ASN A 99 -19.07 -3.38 -13.96
N SER A 100 -19.36 -3.44 -12.66
CA SER A 100 -20.72 -3.57 -12.13
C SER A 100 -21.67 -2.40 -12.49
N LEU A 101 -21.17 -1.28 -13.03
CA LEU A 101 -22.01 -0.14 -13.42
C LEU A 101 -21.66 0.35 -14.83
N ASP A 102 -22.47 0.00 -15.81
CA ASP A 102 -22.31 0.32 -17.24
C ASP A 102 -22.78 1.75 -17.62
N PHE A 103 -22.81 2.71 -16.68
CA PHE A 103 -23.21 4.09 -16.95
C PHE A 103 -22.04 5.06 -16.95
N GLY A 104 -21.75 5.68 -18.11
CA GLY A 104 -20.55 6.43 -18.48
C GLY A 104 -19.98 7.43 -17.47
N THR A 105 -20.75 8.34 -16.92
CA THR A 105 -20.28 9.37 -15.95
C THR A 105 -20.04 8.81 -14.54
N VAL A 106 -20.87 7.90 -14.09
CA VAL A 106 -20.78 7.26 -12.76
C VAL A 106 -19.53 6.35 -12.69
N LYS A 107 -19.20 5.67 -13.78
CA LYS A 107 -18.01 4.80 -13.88
C LYS A 107 -16.71 5.56 -13.70
N GLN A 108 -16.58 6.73 -14.32
CA GLN A 108 -15.40 7.57 -14.17
C GLN A 108 -15.25 8.08 -12.73
N LEU A 109 -16.36 8.52 -12.11
CA LEU A 109 -16.38 8.97 -10.71
C LEU A 109 -15.99 7.84 -9.75
N LYS A 110 -16.52 6.62 -9.92
CA LYS A 110 -16.16 5.46 -9.11
C LYS A 110 -14.67 5.14 -9.24
N LYS A 111 -14.15 5.08 -10.45
CA LYS A 111 -12.72 4.81 -10.72
C LYS A 111 -11.81 5.86 -10.09
N ASP A 112 -12.17 7.13 -10.23
CA ASP A 112 -11.41 8.24 -9.65
C ASP A 112 -11.42 8.15 -8.11
N MET A 113 -12.57 7.87 -7.48
CA MET A 113 -12.70 7.71 -6.04
C MET A 113 -11.88 6.51 -5.52
N VAL A 114 -11.99 5.34 -6.14
CA VAL A 114 -11.20 4.15 -5.80
C VAL A 114 -9.71 4.45 -5.91
N THR A 115 -9.29 5.16 -6.97
CA THR A 115 -7.90 5.54 -7.16
C THR A 115 -7.41 6.52 -6.09
N GLU A 116 -8.23 7.49 -5.69
CA GLU A 116 -7.89 8.42 -4.60
C GLU A 116 -7.75 7.70 -3.25
N ILE A 117 -8.66 6.80 -2.92
CA ILE A 117 -8.60 6.00 -1.68
C ILE A 117 -7.34 5.13 -1.69
N ALA A 118 -7.11 4.38 -2.77
CA ALA A 118 -5.94 3.53 -2.91
C ALA A 118 -4.62 4.32 -2.83
N ALA A 119 -4.57 5.49 -3.47
CA ALA A 119 -3.40 6.37 -3.41
C ALA A 119 -3.16 6.91 -2.01
N THR A 120 -4.22 7.31 -1.28
CA THR A 120 -4.12 7.81 0.10
C THR A 120 -3.55 6.74 1.03
N LEU A 121 -4.07 5.51 0.95
CA LEU A 121 -3.55 4.37 1.71
C LEU A 121 -2.09 4.05 1.33
N ALA A 122 -1.78 4.10 0.04
CA ALA A 122 -0.45 3.83 -0.46
C ALA A 122 0.59 4.86 0.00
N PHE A 123 0.26 6.15 -0.02
CA PHE A 123 1.15 7.19 0.48
C PHE A 123 1.31 7.14 2.00
N SER A 124 0.25 6.76 2.75
CA SER A 124 0.36 6.51 4.18
C SER A 124 1.33 5.37 4.50
N ALA A 125 1.27 4.27 3.75
CA ALA A 125 2.20 3.16 3.92
C ALA A 125 3.67 3.58 3.72
N ILE A 126 3.97 4.47 2.75
CA ILE A 126 5.33 5.01 2.58
C ILE A 126 5.78 5.80 3.80
N GLN A 127 4.93 6.66 4.34
CA GLN A 127 5.30 7.50 5.49
C GLN A 127 5.69 6.66 6.70
N ASN A 128 5.06 5.49 6.83
CA ASN A 128 5.36 4.51 7.86
C ASN A 128 6.49 3.53 7.47
N ASN A 129 7.16 3.75 6.33
CA ASN A 129 8.20 2.87 5.80
C ASN A 129 7.72 1.42 5.52
N ASP A 130 6.43 1.24 5.25
CA ASP A 130 5.80 -0.04 5.00
C ASP A 130 5.90 -0.47 3.53
N LYS A 131 5.68 -1.77 3.28
CA LYS A 131 5.54 -2.32 1.93
C LYS A 131 4.09 -2.29 1.50
N ILE A 132 3.84 -1.92 0.24
CA ILE A 132 2.50 -1.95 -0.33
C ILE A 132 2.44 -2.79 -1.59
N GLY A 133 1.42 -3.65 -1.67
CA GLY A 133 1.07 -4.43 -2.85
C GLY A 133 -0.41 -4.29 -3.18
N VAL A 134 -0.79 -4.71 -4.38
CA VAL A 134 -2.17 -4.61 -4.86
C VAL A 134 -2.59 -5.87 -5.59
N ILE A 135 -3.82 -6.28 -5.39
CA ILE A 135 -4.50 -7.30 -6.17
C ILE A 135 -5.72 -6.65 -6.80
N PHE A 136 -5.75 -6.60 -8.14
CA PHE A 136 -6.95 -6.26 -8.90
C PHE A 136 -7.73 -7.54 -9.12
N PHE A 137 -8.99 -7.53 -8.78
CA PHE A 137 -9.85 -8.70 -8.93
C PHE A 137 -11.22 -8.34 -9.51
N SER A 138 -11.83 -9.32 -10.11
CA SER A 138 -13.21 -9.39 -10.58
C SER A 138 -13.80 -10.73 -10.11
N ASP A 139 -14.37 -11.55 -10.97
CA ASP A 139 -14.63 -12.98 -10.73
C ASP A 139 -13.36 -13.84 -10.79
N ARG A 140 -12.23 -13.20 -11.08
CA ARG A 140 -10.88 -13.78 -11.15
C ARG A 140 -9.84 -12.77 -10.70
N ILE A 141 -8.61 -13.23 -10.55
CA ILE A 141 -7.47 -12.33 -10.31
C ILE A 141 -7.04 -11.74 -11.66
N GLU A 142 -7.28 -10.45 -11.80
CA GLU A 142 -6.93 -9.71 -13.02
C GLU A 142 -5.44 -9.31 -13.03
N LYS A 143 -4.93 -8.87 -11.87
CA LYS A 143 -3.53 -8.46 -11.75
C LYS A 143 -3.03 -8.52 -10.33
N PHE A 144 -1.81 -9.00 -10.14
CA PHE A 144 -1.10 -8.96 -8.88
C PHE A 144 0.15 -8.08 -8.98
N ILE A 145 0.27 -7.11 -8.09
CA ILE A 145 1.43 -6.25 -7.91
C ILE A 145 2.04 -6.58 -6.55
N PRO A 146 3.22 -7.22 -6.52
CA PRO A 146 3.83 -7.66 -5.27
C PRO A 146 4.18 -6.49 -4.36
N PRO A 147 4.16 -6.68 -3.01
CA PRO A 147 4.44 -5.62 -2.07
C PRO A 147 5.90 -5.16 -2.14
N LYS A 148 6.10 -3.87 -2.40
CA LYS A 148 7.40 -3.20 -2.44
C LYS A 148 7.33 -1.84 -1.76
N LYS A 149 8.48 -1.30 -1.39
CA LYS A 149 8.63 0.06 -0.84
C LYS A 149 8.90 1.09 -1.92
N GLY A 150 8.64 2.32 -1.56
CA GLY A 150 9.14 3.49 -2.28
C GLY A 150 8.15 4.15 -3.21
N ARG A 151 8.35 5.45 -3.37
CA ARG A 151 7.47 6.34 -4.15
C ARG A 151 7.26 5.87 -5.59
N LYS A 152 8.33 5.38 -6.25
CA LYS A 152 8.22 4.88 -7.64
C LYS A 152 7.23 3.73 -7.77
N HIS A 153 7.19 2.85 -6.77
CA HIS A 153 6.27 1.73 -6.75
C HIS A 153 4.82 2.17 -6.60
N ILE A 154 4.54 3.17 -5.76
CA ILE A 154 3.19 3.72 -5.61
C ILE A 154 2.73 4.42 -6.89
N LEU A 155 3.58 5.23 -7.49
CA LEU A 155 3.24 5.89 -8.76
C LEU A 155 2.94 4.86 -9.86
N TYR A 156 3.65 3.72 -9.85
CA TYR A 156 3.34 2.59 -10.70
C TYR A 156 1.95 2.01 -10.41
N ILE A 157 1.60 1.77 -9.13
CA ILE A 157 0.28 1.29 -8.72
C ILE A 157 -0.83 2.24 -9.17
N ILE A 158 -0.67 3.55 -8.94
CA ILE A 158 -1.66 4.56 -9.34
C ILE A 158 -1.83 4.59 -10.86
N ARG A 159 -0.74 4.51 -11.60
CA ARG A 159 -0.78 4.44 -13.06
C ARG A 159 -1.55 3.22 -13.54
N GLU A 160 -1.25 2.06 -12.96
CA GLU A 160 -1.93 0.81 -13.30
C GLU A 160 -3.44 0.91 -13.02
N LEU A 161 -3.84 1.48 -11.86
CA LEU A 161 -5.24 1.71 -11.54
C LEU A 161 -5.96 2.59 -12.57
N LEU A 162 -5.32 3.68 -12.98
CA LEU A 162 -5.90 4.62 -13.94
C LEU A 162 -6.05 4.03 -15.34
N ASP A 163 -5.09 3.19 -15.77
CA ASP A 163 -5.05 2.62 -17.13
C ASP A 163 -5.73 1.24 -17.22
N PHE A 164 -6.05 0.64 -16.06
CA PHE A 164 -6.57 -0.73 -15.99
C PHE A 164 -7.92 -0.87 -16.71
N LYS A 165 -8.04 -1.90 -17.51
CA LYS A 165 -9.28 -2.33 -18.20
C LYS A 165 -9.59 -3.76 -17.76
N PRO A 166 -10.63 -3.97 -16.95
CA PRO A 166 -10.99 -5.31 -16.51
C PRO A 166 -11.50 -6.17 -17.66
N GLU A 167 -11.23 -7.46 -17.58
CA GLU A 167 -11.71 -8.45 -18.55
C GLU A 167 -13.11 -8.95 -18.19
N SER A 168 -13.46 -8.98 -16.91
CA SER A 168 -14.75 -9.46 -16.43
C SER A 168 -15.61 -8.36 -15.80
N LYS A 169 -16.93 -8.59 -15.78
CA LYS A 169 -17.92 -7.70 -15.18
C LYS A 169 -18.42 -8.20 -13.82
N ARG A 170 -18.15 -9.46 -13.49
CA ARG A 170 -18.60 -10.11 -12.26
C ARG A 170 -17.62 -9.90 -11.13
N THR A 171 -18.09 -10.03 -9.90
CA THR A 171 -17.26 -9.94 -8.69
C THR A 171 -17.29 -11.26 -7.93
N ASP A 172 -16.13 -11.74 -7.46
CA ASP A 172 -15.97 -12.85 -6.55
C ASP A 172 -14.93 -12.48 -5.49
N ILE A 173 -15.39 -12.09 -4.32
CA ILE A 173 -14.56 -11.68 -3.19
C ILE A 173 -13.78 -12.87 -2.63
N LYS A 174 -14.38 -14.05 -2.60
CA LYS A 174 -13.77 -15.27 -2.07
C LYS A 174 -12.48 -15.60 -2.83
N THR A 175 -12.54 -15.58 -4.16
CA THR A 175 -11.35 -15.81 -5.02
C THR A 175 -10.22 -14.83 -4.70
N ALA A 176 -10.53 -13.56 -4.45
CA ALA A 176 -9.52 -12.55 -4.10
C ALA A 176 -8.86 -12.85 -2.74
N VAL A 177 -9.63 -13.23 -1.72
CA VAL A 177 -9.12 -13.56 -0.38
C VAL A 177 -8.32 -14.86 -0.39
N GLU A 178 -8.79 -15.89 -1.07
CA GLU A 178 -8.05 -17.15 -1.22
C GLU A 178 -6.71 -16.95 -1.92
N TYR A 179 -6.68 -16.16 -3.00
CA TYR A 179 -5.44 -15.83 -3.68
C TYR A 179 -4.47 -15.08 -2.78
N LEU A 180 -4.95 -14.07 -2.03
CA LEU A 180 -4.13 -13.32 -1.09
C LEU A 180 -3.44 -14.25 -0.09
N THR A 181 -4.20 -15.16 0.54
CA THR A 181 -3.68 -16.10 1.55
C THR A 181 -2.68 -17.09 0.96
N ASN A 182 -2.82 -17.42 -0.32
CA ASN A 182 -1.90 -18.28 -1.05
C ASN A 182 -0.58 -17.58 -1.41
N VAL A 183 -0.62 -16.32 -1.78
CA VAL A 183 0.56 -15.57 -2.24
C VAL A 183 1.31 -14.90 -1.09
N ILE A 184 0.61 -14.38 -0.09
CA ILE A 184 1.21 -13.68 1.05
C ILE A 184 1.19 -14.59 2.28
N LYS A 185 2.31 -15.25 2.56
CA LYS A 185 2.44 -16.16 3.73
C LYS A 185 2.77 -15.42 5.03
N LYS A 186 3.23 -14.18 4.96
CA LYS A 186 3.52 -13.35 6.13
C LYS A 186 2.27 -12.58 6.55
N ARG A 187 2.23 -12.18 7.82
CA ARG A 187 1.17 -11.26 8.30
C ARG A 187 1.17 -9.98 7.47
N CYS A 188 0.00 -9.58 7.01
CA CYS A 188 -0.22 -8.34 6.27
C CYS A 188 -1.50 -7.69 6.75
N THR A 189 -1.57 -6.36 6.58
CA THR A 189 -2.82 -5.61 6.73
C THR A 189 -3.46 -5.49 5.36
N THR A 190 -4.71 -5.89 5.26
CA THR A 190 -5.41 -5.90 3.98
C THR A 190 -6.57 -4.91 4.00
N PHE A 191 -6.62 -4.04 3.00
CA PHE A 191 -7.77 -3.17 2.73
C PHE A 191 -8.48 -3.68 1.49
N MET A 192 -9.76 -3.97 1.63
CA MET A 192 -10.61 -4.33 0.51
C MET A 192 -11.43 -3.12 0.09
N ILE A 193 -11.38 -2.80 -1.19
CA ILE A 193 -12.08 -1.68 -1.82
C ILE A 193 -13.01 -2.27 -2.88
N SER A 194 -14.29 -2.39 -2.55
CA SER A 194 -15.34 -2.93 -3.39
C SER A 194 -16.68 -2.27 -3.03
N ASP A 195 -17.68 -2.37 -3.88
CA ASP A 195 -19.07 -2.06 -3.53
C ASP A 195 -19.76 -3.23 -2.83
N PHE A 196 -19.06 -4.37 -2.68
CA PHE A 196 -19.53 -5.59 -2.03
C PHE A 196 -20.82 -6.16 -2.65
N ILE A 197 -21.03 -5.86 -3.93
CA ILE A 197 -22.13 -6.48 -4.70
C ILE A 197 -21.55 -7.76 -5.33
N ASP A 198 -21.78 -8.87 -4.68
CA ASP A 198 -21.41 -10.22 -5.15
C ASP A 198 -22.67 -10.94 -5.62
N GLU A 199 -22.59 -11.66 -6.75
CA GLU A 199 -23.68 -12.49 -7.25
C GLU A 199 -23.77 -13.82 -6.47
N ASN A 200 -22.75 -14.19 -5.73
CA ASN A 200 -22.71 -15.37 -4.88
C ASN A 200 -22.92 -14.96 -3.43
N ASP A 201 -23.96 -15.48 -2.79
CA ASP A 201 -24.18 -15.34 -1.35
C ASP A 201 -22.92 -15.83 -0.58
N PHE A 202 -22.48 -15.03 0.42
CA PHE A 202 -21.34 -15.34 1.28
C PHE A 202 -21.53 -16.61 2.10
#